data_efc2c3ea2c7f150fc4dd5a5182ddb7ca
#
_entry.id   efc2c3ea2c7f150fc4dd5a5182ddb7ca
#
_cell.length_a   1.000
_cell.length_b   1.000
_cell.length_c   1.000
_cell.angle_alpha   90.00
_cell.angle_beta   90.00
_cell.angle_gamma   90.00
#
_symmetry.space_group_name_H-M   'P 1'
#
loop_
_entity.id
_entity.type
_entity.pdbx_description
1 polymer ?
#
loop_
_entity_poly.entity_id
_entity_poly.type
_entity_poly.pdbx_seq_one_letter_code
_entity_poly.pdbx_strand_id
1 'polypeptide(L)'
;MLCALILFGAVWWASYGAQRAETSYVMEQRQAAELLTRCFSAVRGYKEELHIPMSQEDYHQTGMIGPYYTGITTTLGAIEAKRTTAWPDMGALCVRLLYEAGVRPGDRVAAGFSGSFPAMNLAVMAACQSMKVEVIPISSVGASTYGATDPELTFPEMLHRLVQDGVLTTDSAAVTLGGDNDTGDGMLPEQKMEILERLEQAGLVIFQEPKFLNNLEQRQEIYERQGPIQCFVSVGGNVTSMGVGERGIALGQGVLDPRSAMPVTDQSGLVERYLGRGIPVVHLLNIKQLTAEYGLPYDPVQWPDPGSSAVYYRIQYPLLPIVLGLLAAAGILCLCRHVRIQRSNMWHRELPPTS
;
A
#
# COMPACT_ATOMS: atom_id res chain seq x y z
N MET A 1 4.96 39.78 -16.73
CA MET A 1 4.95 40.10 -15.28
C MET A 1 3.50 40.19 -14.74
N LEU A 2 2.60 41.03 -15.30
CA LEU A 2 1.22 41.18 -14.79
C LEU A 2 0.43 39.85 -14.70
N CYS A 3 0.44 39.02 -15.77
CA CYS A 3 -0.23 37.72 -15.77
C CYS A 3 0.29 36.79 -14.63
N ALA A 4 1.60 36.78 -14.35
CA ALA A 4 2.18 36.01 -13.30
C ALA A 4 1.68 36.47 -11.91
N LEU A 5 1.57 37.77 -11.68
CA LEU A 5 1.03 38.33 -10.45
C LEU A 5 -0.46 37.96 -10.22
N ILE A 6 -1.25 37.99 -11.29
CA ILE A 6 -2.67 37.62 -11.25
C ILE A 6 -2.81 36.15 -10.95
N LEU A 7 -2.05 35.27 -11.60
CA LEU A 7 -2.09 33.83 -11.33
C LEU A 7 -1.60 33.51 -9.91
N PHE A 8 -0.54 34.19 -9.45
CA PHE A 8 -0.08 34.03 -8.06
C PHE A 8 -1.17 34.46 -7.05
N GLY A 9 -1.82 35.61 -7.28
CA GLY A 9 -2.93 36.06 -6.44
C GLY A 9 -4.12 35.07 -6.44
N ALA A 10 -4.43 34.49 -7.60
CA ALA A 10 -5.50 33.49 -7.72
C ALA A 10 -5.16 32.20 -6.96
N VAL A 11 -3.91 31.71 -7.07
CA VAL A 11 -3.42 30.54 -6.31
C VAL A 11 -3.42 30.84 -4.80
N TRP A 12 -2.94 32.02 -4.40
CA TRP A 12 -2.95 32.41 -3.00
C TRP A 12 -4.37 32.49 -2.42
N TRP A 13 -5.33 33.08 -3.16
CA TRP A 13 -6.74 33.11 -2.76
C TRP A 13 -7.34 31.70 -2.69
N ALA A 14 -7.07 30.84 -3.68
CA ALA A 14 -7.51 29.44 -3.65
C ALA A 14 -6.93 28.68 -2.43
N SER A 15 -5.66 28.92 -2.13
CA SER A 15 -4.98 28.29 -0.97
C SER A 15 -5.57 28.77 0.37
N TYR A 16 -5.90 30.06 0.47
CA TYR A 16 -6.55 30.60 1.67
C TYR A 16 -7.98 30.07 1.88
N GLY A 17 -8.69 29.80 0.78
CA GLY A 17 -10.03 29.21 0.79
C GLY A 17 -10.05 27.68 0.80
N ALA A 18 -8.89 27.04 0.93
CA ALA A 18 -8.80 25.59 0.96
C ALA A 18 -9.52 25.00 2.19
N GLN A 19 -10.31 23.97 1.98
CA GLN A 19 -11.07 23.29 3.02
C GLN A 19 -10.70 21.81 3.07
N ARG A 20 -10.73 21.27 4.28
CA ARG A 20 -10.59 19.83 4.50
C ARG A 20 -11.94 19.16 4.23
N ALA A 21 -12.02 18.33 3.21
CA ALA A 21 -13.23 17.60 2.85
C ALA A 21 -12.98 16.09 2.94
N GLU A 22 -13.98 15.32 3.33
CA GLU A 22 -13.89 13.86 3.30
C GLU A 22 -13.60 13.36 1.89
N THR A 23 -12.90 12.22 1.80
CA THR A 23 -12.71 11.53 0.52
C THR A 23 -14.04 11.00 -0.02
N SER A 24 -14.15 10.80 -1.33
CA SER A 24 -15.37 10.22 -1.93
C SER A 24 -15.61 8.76 -1.54
N TYR A 25 -14.62 8.11 -0.93
CA TYR A 25 -14.62 6.72 -0.48
C TYR A 25 -14.43 6.60 1.05
N VAL A 26 -14.84 7.63 1.81
CA VAL A 26 -14.71 7.66 3.27
C VAL A 26 -15.49 6.53 3.96
N MET A 27 -16.58 6.07 3.36
CA MET A 27 -17.37 4.98 3.91
C MET A 27 -16.61 3.65 3.88
N GLU A 28 -15.97 3.34 2.75
CA GLU A 28 -15.10 2.16 2.61
C GLU A 28 -13.89 2.26 3.55
N GLN A 29 -13.33 3.45 3.74
CA GLN A 29 -12.24 3.68 4.69
C GLN A 29 -12.65 3.36 6.13
N ARG A 30 -13.82 3.84 6.57
CA ARG A 30 -14.36 3.55 7.91
C ARG A 30 -14.67 2.07 8.08
N GLN A 31 -15.28 1.44 7.08
CA GLN A 31 -15.56 0.00 7.09
C GLN A 31 -14.27 -0.82 7.18
N ALA A 32 -13.22 -0.43 6.45
CA ALA A 32 -11.93 -1.13 6.50
C ALA A 32 -11.26 -1.00 7.88
N ALA A 33 -11.29 0.18 8.50
CA ALA A 33 -10.75 0.37 9.84
C ALA A 33 -11.52 -0.42 10.90
N GLU A 34 -12.85 -0.46 10.81
CA GLU A 34 -13.72 -1.26 11.68
C GLU A 34 -13.47 -2.76 11.50
N LEU A 35 -13.38 -3.23 10.25
CA LEU A 35 -13.09 -4.63 9.94
C LEU A 35 -11.72 -5.03 10.47
N LEU A 36 -10.70 -4.18 10.31
CA LEU A 36 -9.36 -4.42 10.84
C LEU A 36 -9.37 -4.51 12.38
N THR A 37 -10.16 -3.68 13.06
CA THR A 37 -10.36 -3.78 14.51
C THR A 37 -10.97 -5.12 14.92
N ARG A 38 -11.94 -5.63 14.15
CA ARG A 38 -12.53 -6.96 14.37
C ARG A 38 -11.50 -8.08 14.15
N CYS A 39 -10.65 -7.96 13.13
CA CYS A 39 -9.55 -8.91 12.91
C CYS A 39 -8.61 -8.95 14.11
N PHE A 40 -8.19 -7.80 14.64
CA PHE A 40 -7.33 -7.75 15.84
C PHE A 40 -7.99 -8.39 17.04
N SER A 41 -9.27 -8.11 17.28
CA SER A 41 -10.01 -8.72 18.38
C SER A 41 -10.10 -10.25 18.27
N ALA A 42 -10.32 -10.77 17.06
CA ALA A 42 -10.36 -12.22 16.81
C ALA A 42 -8.98 -12.86 17.02
N VAL A 43 -7.91 -12.27 16.48
CA VAL A 43 -6.54 -12.81 16.65
C VAL A 43 -6.11 -12.79 18.11
N ARG A 44 -6.49 -11.77 18.88
CA ARG A 44 -6.28 -11.78 20.33
C ARG A 44 -6.97 -12.98 20.98
N GLY A 45 -8.23 -13.27 20.61
CA GLY A 45 -8.96 -14.45 21.07
C GLY A 45 -8.25 -15.75 20.70
N TYR A 46 -7.70 -15.87 19.50
CA TYR A 46 -6.91 -17.05 19.09
C TYR A 46 -5.65 -17.24 19.95
N LYS A 47 -4.95 -16.15 20.27
CA LYS A 47 -3.80 -16.23 21.17
C LYS A 47 -4.19 -16.67 22.59
N GLU A 48 -5.30 -16.16 23.11
CA GLU A 48 -5.84 -16.58 24.41
C GLU A 48 -6.20 -18.07 24.41
N GLU A 49 -6.87 -18.55 23.37
CA GLU A 49 -7.23 -19.97 23.19
C GLU A 49 -5.99 -20.88 23.13
N LEU A 50 -4.96 -20.47 22.40
CA LEU A 50 -3.71 -21.19 22.25
C LEU A 50 -2.73 -20.97 23.41
N HIS A 51 -3.12 -20.22 24.44
CA HIS A 51 -2.28 -19.83 25.56
C HIS A 51 -0.98 -19.11 25.17
N ILE A 52 -1.01 -18.39 24.03
CA ILE A 52 0.10 -17.55 23.55
C ILE A 52 0.05 -16.22 24.32
N PRO A 53 1.11 -15.86 25.08
CA PRO A 53 1.11 -14.62 25.83
C PRO A 53 1.15 -13.40 24.89
N MET A 54 0.41 -12.36 25.26
CA MET A 54 0.49 -11.08 24.55
C MET A 54 1.86 -10.44 24.78
N SER A 55 2.46 -9.91 23.71
CA SER A 55 3.73 -9.20 23.81
C SER A 55 3.61 -7.93 24.66
N GLN A 56 4.58 -7.66 25.52
CA GLN A 56 4.65 -6.41 26.29
C GLN A 56 4.84 -5.18 25.35
N GLU A 57 5.35 -5.40 24.15
CA GLU A 57 5.52 -4.38 23.12
C GLU A 57 4.21 -4.06 22.36
N ASP A 58 3.17 -4.86 22.54
CA ASP A 58 1.83 -4.64 21.99
C ASP A 58 1.00 -3.74 22.91
N TYR A 59 1.33 -2.44 22.93
CA TYR A 59 0.72 -1.46 23.84
C TYR A 59 -0.79 -1.40 23.75
N HIS A 60 -1.34 -1.73 22.60
CA HIS A 60 -2.78 -1.66 22.32
C HIS A 60 -3.48 -3.04 22.37
N GLN A 61 -2.76 -4.07 22.75
CA GLN A 61 -3.29 -5.44 22.88
C GLN A 61 -3.99 -5.93 21.62
N THR A 62 -3.36 -5.69 20.47
CA THR A 62 -3.93 -6.03 19.15
C THR A 62 -3.75 -7.49 18.77
N GLY A 63 -2.79 -8.18 19.37
CA GLY A 63 -2.35 -9.54 18.99
C GLY A 63 -1.39 -9.56 17.79
N MET A 64 -1.11 -8.38 17.19
CA MET A 64 -0.32 -8.28 15.96
C MET A 64 1.20 -8.20 16.20
N ILE A 65 1.63 -8.03 17.42
CA ILE A 65 3.03 -7.96 17.80
C ILE A 65 3.44 -9.31 18.41
N GLY A 66 4.33 -10.01 17.73
CA GLY A 66 4.89 -11.26 18.20
C GLY A 66 6.14 -11.08 19.07
N PRO A 67 6.74 -12.19 19.54
CA PRO A 67 8.02 -12.19 20.23
C PRO A 67 9.14 -11.53 19.39
N TYR A 68 10.17 -11.02 20.10
CA TYR A 68 11.35 -10.47 19.44
C TYR A 68 11.95 -11.47 18.46
N TYR A 69 12.24 -12.68 18.92
CA TYR A 69 12.91 -13.71 18.12
C TYR A 69 12.41 -15.10 18.51
N THR A 70 12.14 -15.93 17.50
CA THR A 70 11.78 -17.34 17.65
C THR A 70 12.44 -18.16 16.53
N GLY A 71 12.21 -19.46 16.49
CA GLY A 71 12.76 -20.32 15.44
C GLY A 71 12.13 -20.13 14.05
N ILE A 72 11.14 -19.25 13.88
CA ILE A 72 10.60 -18.86 12.57
C ILE A 72 10.93 -17.41 12.17
N THR A 73 11.77 -16.75 12.96
CA THR A 73 12.25 -15.41 12.65
C THR A 73 13.36 -15.48 11.61
N THR A 74 13.15 -14.87 10.44
CA THR A 74 14.07 -14.97 9.31
C THR A 74 14.91 -13.69 9.10
N THR A 75 14.53 -12.56 9.71
CA THR A 75 15.26 -11.29 9.58
C THR A 75 14.95 -10.33 10.73
N LEU A 76 15.67 -9.22 10.79
CA LEU A 76 15.42 -8.16 11.78
C LEU A 76 14.42 -7.12 11.23
N GLY A 77 13.65 -6.50 12.12
CA GLY A 77 12.69 -5.44 11.80
C GLY A 77 12.49 -4.49 12.97
N ALA A 78 12.14 -3.24 12.68
CA ALA A 78 11.89 -2.22 13.68
C ALA A 78 10.53 -2.44 14.35
N ILE A 79 10.50 -2.46 15.69
CA ILE A 79 9.27 -2.63 16.48
C ILE A 79 8.29 -1.47 16.24
N GLU A 80 8.81 -0.26 16.08
CA GLU A 80 8.02 0.95 15.84
C GLU A 80 7.18 0.83 14.56
N ALA A 81 7.75 0.22 13.51
CA ALA A 81 7.01 -0.04 12.28
C ALA A 81 5.88 -1.07 12.49
N LYS A 82 6.10 -2.08 13.33
CA LYS A 82 5.08 -3.09 13.67
C LYS A 82 3.92 -2.44 14.44
N ARG A 83 4.23 -1.68 15.50
CA ARG A 83 3.22 -0.97 16.29
C ARG A 83 2.44 0.04 15.46
N THR A 84 3.13 0.77 14.57
CA THR A 84 2.48 1.70 13.64
C THR A 84 1.46 0.99 12.75
N THR A 85 1.80 -0.18 12.21
CA THR A 85 0.88 -0.93 11.33
C THR A 85 -0.30 -1.56 12.07
N ALA A 86 -0.21 -1.74 13.38
CA ALA A 86 -1.28 -2.28 14.21
C ALA A 86 -2.40 -1.28 14.52
N TRP A 87 -2.37 -0.08 13.96
CA TRP A 87 -3.41 0.93 14.11
C TRP A 87 -4.55 0.71 13.11
N PRO A 88 -5.84 0.71 13.53
CA PRO A 88 -6.99 0.46 12.64
C PRO A 88 -7.08 1.36 11.40
N ASP A 89 -6.65 2.63 11.50
CA ASP A 89 -6.66 3.55 10.35
C ASP A 89 -5.69 3.14 9.22
N MET A 90 -4.84 2.11 9.43
CA MET A 90 -4.08 1.50 8.34
C MET A 90 -4.99 0.81 7.33
N GLY A 91 -6.15 0.28 7.74
CA GLY A 91 -7.19 -0.19 6.82
C GLY A 91 -7.71 0.95 5.92
N ALA A 92 -7.97 2.12 6.52
CA ALA A 92 -8.37 3.31 5.78
C ALA A 92 -7.28 3.83 4.84
N LEU A 93 -6.01 3.76 5.25
CA LEU A 93 -4.87 4.08 4.38
C LEU A 93 -4.80 3.12 3.19
N CYS A 94 -4.96 1.81 3.39
CA CYS A 94 -4.95 0.84 2.30
C CYS A 94 -6.08 1.09 1.29
N VAL A 95 -7.28 1.45 1.72
CA VAL A 95 -8.37 1.89 0.83
C VAL A 95 -7.92 3.08 -0.03
N ARG A 96 -7.33 4.09 0.59
CA ARG A 96 -6.84 5.28 -0.12
C ARG A 96 -5.79 4.92 -1.17
N LEU A 97 -4.79 4.11 -0.79
CA LEU A 97 -3.72 3.67 -1.70
C LEU A 97 -4.26 2.88 -2.90
N LEU A 98 -5.22 1.98 -2.68
CA LEU A 98 -5.86 1.23 -3.75
C LEU A 98 -6.63 2.14 -4.71
N TYR A 99 -7.40 3.11 -4.20
CA TYR A 99 -8.08 4.10 -5.04
C TYR A 99 -7.10 4.98 -5.82
N GLU A 100 -5.99 5.40 -5.21
CA GLU A 100 -4.91 6.17 -5.86
C GLU A 100 -4.18 5.33 -6.92
N ALA A 101 -4.03 4.02 -6.71
CA ALA A 101 -3.52 3.07 -7.70
C ALA A 101 -4.52 2.79 -8.85
N GLY A 102 -5.71 3.36 -8.81
CA GLY A 102 -6.73 3.18 -9.85
C GLY A 102 -7.67 2.00 -9.63
N VAL A 103 -7.56 1.25 -8.54
CA VAL A 103 -8.42 0.11 -8.22
C VAL A 103 -9.85 0.56 -7.93
N ARG A 104 -10.82 -0.20 -8.41
CA ARG A 104 -12.26 0.05 -8.26
C ARG A 104 -13.00 -1.22 -7.81
N PRO A 105 -14.23 -1.11 -7.29
CA PRO A 105 -15.06 -2.26 -6.95
C PRO A 105 -15.20 -3.24 -8.14
N GLY A 106 -14.98 -4.52 -7.87
CA GLY A 106 -15.01 -5.60 -8.87
C GLY A 106 -13.66 -5.88 -9.55
N ASP A 107 -12.65 -5.04 -9.30
CA ASP A 107 -11.28 -5.30 -9.78
C ASP A 107 -10.62 -6.45 -9.03
N ARG A 108 -9.55 -6.99 -9.63
CA ARG A 108 -8.72 -8.06 -9.07
C ARG A 108 -7.35 -7.52 -8.66
N VAL A 109 -6.93 -7.83 -7.45
CA VAL A 109 -5.67 -7.36 -6.85
C VAL A 109 -4.86 -8.56 -6.38
N ALA A 110 -3.64 -8.71 -6.90
CA ALA A 110 -2.69 -9.68 -6.36
C ALA A 110 -2.01 -9.10 -5.12
N ALA A 111 -1.77 -9.92 -4.09
CA ALA A 111 -1.11 -9.48 -2.88
C ALA A 111 -0.04 -10.47 -2.42
N GLY A 112 1.20 -9.98 -2.27
CA GLY A 112 2.31 -10.71 -1.68
C GLY A 112 2.47 -10.31 -0.22
N PHE A 113 2.21 -11.24 0.70
CA PHE A 113 2.21 -11.01 2.14
C PHE A 113 3.39 -11.68 2.83
N SER A 114 4.13 -10.91 3.62
CA SER A 114 5.17 -11.41 4.51
C SER A 114 4.62 -11.54 5.93
N GLY A 115 4.97 -12.58 6.66
CA GLY A 115 4.72 -12.68 8.10
C GLY A 115 5.30 -11.53 8.92
N SER A 116 6.17 -10.72 8.31
CA SER A 116 6.80 -9.56 8.97
C SER A 116 5.82 -8.45 9.37
N PHE A 117 4.70 -8.29 8.65
CA PHE A 117 3.73 -7.22 8.90
C PHE A 117 2.29 -7.76 8.92
N PRO A 118 1.94 -8.60 9.91
CA PRO A 118 0.62 -9.23 9.97
C PRO A 118 -0.52 -8.21 9.99
N ALA A 119 -0.38 -7.12 10.74
CA ALA A 119 -1.38 -6.06 10.81
C ALA A 119 -1.59 -5.36 9.46
N MET A 120 -0.51 -5.08 8.71
CA MET A 120 -0.61 -4.46 7.39
C MET A 120 -1.22 -5.40 6.35
N ASN A 121 -0.90 -6.70 6.42
CA ASN A 121 -1.54 -7.71 5.59
C ASN A 121 -3.06 -7.72 5.81
N LEU A 122 -3.50 -7.72 7.08
CA LEU A 122 -4.92 -7.65 7.42
C LEU A 122 -5.55 -6.32 7.03
N ALA A 123 -4.79 -5.21 7.08
CA ALA A 123 -5.26 -3.90 6.61
C ALA A 123 -5.56 -3.92 5.09
N VAL A 124 -4.71 -4.57 4.29
CA VAL A 124 -4.96 -4.78 2.85
C VAL A 124 -6.19 -5.67 2.63
N MET A 125 -6.32 -6.77 3.37
CA MET A 125 -7.49 -7.66 3.29
C MET A 125 -8.78 -6.90 3.63
N ALA A 126 -8.79 -6.14 4.73
CA ALA A 126 -9.93 -5.35 5.16
C ALA A 126 -10.29 -4.27 4.13
N ALA A 127 -9.31 -3.60 3.54
CA ALA A 127 -9.52 -2.62 2.48
C ALA A 127 -10.16 -3.26 1.24
N CYS A 128 -9.61 -4.36 0.73
CA CYS A 128 -10.14 -5.06 -0.44
C CYS A 128 -11.59 -5.53 -0.20
N GLN A 129 -11.86 -6.14 0.96
CA GLN A 129 -13.21 -6.58 1.30
C GLN A 129 -14.20 -5.41 1.38
N SER A 130 -13.82 -4.29 2.02
CA SER A 130 -14.66 -3.10 2.14
C SER A 130 -14.92 -2.41 0.79
N MET A 131 -13.96 -2.46 -0.13
CA MET A 131 -14.08 -1.94 -1.50
C MET A 131 -14.76 -2.92 -2.46
N LYS A 132 -15.09 -4.15 -2.03
CA LYS A 132 -15.60 -5.25 -2.89
C LYS A 132 -14.63 -5.55 -4.06
N VAL A 133 -13.35 -5.62 -3.74
CA VAL A 133 -12.25 -6.00 -4.64
C VAL A 133 -11.90 -7.45 -4.39
N GLU A 134 -11.69 -8.22 -5.45
CA GLU A 134 -11.20 -9.60 -5.37
C GLU A 134 -9.70 -9.56 -5.09
N VAL A 135 -9.29 -9.96 -3.89
CA VAL A 135 -7.88 -10.08 -3.53
C VAL A 135 -7.40 -11.52 -3.67
N ILE A 136 -6.21 -11.69 -4.26
CA ILE A 136 -5.55 -13.00 -4.42
C ILE A 136 -4.26 -12.95 -3.59
N PRO A 137 -4.26 -13.38 -2.31
CA PRO A 137 -3.09 -13.31 -1.48
C PRO A 137 -2.22 -14.57 -1.58
N ILE A 138 -0.91 -14.38 -1.69
CA ILE A 138 0.09 -15.40 -1.38
C ILE A 138 0.78 -14.98 -0.09
N SER A 139 0.63 -15.78 0.95
CA SER A 139 1.10 -15.47 2.31
C SER A 139 2.32 -16.28 2.67
N SER A 140 3.31 -15.67 3.34
CA SER A 140 4.46 -16.40 3.86
C SER A 140 4.49 -16.48 5.39
N VAL A 141 5.03 -17.59 5.88
CA VAL A 141 5.21 -17.88 7.31
C VAL A 141 6.31 -17.00 7.90
N GLY A 142 7.48 -16.97 7.25
CA GLY A 142 8.67 -16.28 7.75
C GLY A 142 8.44 -14.82 8.04
N ALA A 143 8.90 -14.40 9.20
CA ALA A 143 8.68 -13.07 9.73
C ALA A 143 9.98 -12.41 10.19
N SER A 144 10.02 -11.08 10.13
CA SER A 144 11.03 -10.31 10.86
C SER A 144 10.65 -10.20 12.34
N THR A 145 11.62 -9.88 13.19
CA THR A 145 11.41 -9.65 14.62
C THR A 145 10.13 -8.85 14.88
N TYR A 146 9.39 -9.24 15.91
CA TYR A 146 8.09 -8.65 16.32
C TYR A 146 6.94 -8.77 15.30
N GLY A 147 7.13 -9.47 14.17
CA GLY A 147 6.04 -9.80 13.24
C GLY A 147 5.17 -10.96 13.74
N ALA A 148 4.59 -11.76 12.83
CA ALA A 148 3.91 -13.01 13.17
C ALA A 148 4.94 -14.11 13.50
N THR A 149 5.71 -13.90 14.56
CA THR A 149 6.83 -14.73 14.99
C THR A 149 6.47 -15.81 15.99
N ASP A 150 5.18 -15.96 16.34
CA ASP A 150 4.71 -17.08 17.15
C ASP A 150 4.64 -18.37 16.30
N PRO A 151 5.44 -19.43 16.62
CA PRO A 151 5.40 -20.66 15.82
C PRO A 151 4.06 -21.39 15.86
N GLU A 152 3.27 -21.18 16.91
CA GLU A 152 1.95 -21.80 17.09
C GLU A 152 0.80 -21.06 16.39
N LEU A 153 1.04 -19.84 15.91
CA LEU A 153 0.05 -19.03 15.20
C LEU A 153 0.73 -18.13 14.16
N THR A 154 1.06 -18.70 13.02
CA THR A 154 1.68 -17.97 11.90
C THR A 154 0.68 -17.09 11.16
N PHE A 155 1.15 -16.13 10.36
CA PHE A 155 0.23 -15.25 9.61
C PHE A 155 -0.75 -16.01 8.69
N PRO A 156 -0.34 -17.03 7.91
CA PRO A 156 -1.29 -17.83 7.14
C PRO A 156 -2.37 -18.49 8.00
N GLU A 157 -2.02 -18.99 9.17
CA GLU A 157 -2.98 -19.60 10.11
C GLU A 157 -3.92 -18.55 10.73
N MET A 158 -3.42 -17.34 11.04
CA MET A 158 -4.27 -16.22 11.47
C MET A 158 -5.33 -15.90 10.41
N LEU A 159 -4.89 -15.74 9.14
CA LEU A 159 -5.79 -15.42 8.04
C LEU A 159 -6.83 -16.53 7.83
N HIS A 160 -6.37 -17.78 7.80
CA HIS A 160 -7.24 -18.95 7.65
C HIS A 160 -8.34 -19.00 8.73
N ARG A 161 -7.97 -18.84 10.01
CA ARG A 161 -8.95 -18.81 11.11
C ARG A 161 -9.92 -17.65 11.00
N LEU A 162 -9.47 -16.45 10.59
CA LEU A 162 -10.35 -15.29 10.36
C LEU A 162 -11.38 -15.56 9.26
N VAL A 163 -11.02 -16.35 8.26
CA VAL A 163 -11.96 -16.78 7.19
C VAL A 163 -12.93 -17.84 7.70
N GLN A 164 -12.46 -18.82 8.45
CA GLN A 164 -13.33 -19.86 9.05
C GLN A 164 -14.37 -19.25 9.98
N ASP A 165 -14.01 -18.24 10.75
CA ASP A 165 -14.91 -17.51 11.66
C ASP A 165 -15.80 -16.48 10.94
N GLY A 166 -15.66 -16.32 9.63
CA GLY A 166 -16.48 -15.40 8.82
C GLY A 166 -16.14 -13.92 9.06
N VAL A 167 -15.00 -13.58 9.67
CA VAL A 167 -14.51 -12.21 9.83
C VAL A 167 -14.01 -11.67 8.50
N LEU A 168 -13.26 -12.49 7.76
CA LEU A 168 -12.80 -12.24 6.40
C LEU A 168 -13.42 -13.26 5.44
N THR A 169 -13.48 -12.90 4.14
CA THR A 169 -14.12 -13.73 3.11
C THR A 169 -13.14 -14.44 2.18
N THR A 170 -11.88 -14.07 2.21
CA THR A 170 -10.86 -14.56 1.27
C THR A 170 -9.66 -15.08 2.02
N ASP A 171 -9.27 -16.32 1.71
CA ASP A 171 -8.08 -16.98 2.27
C ASP A 171 -6.87 -16.84 1.33
N SER A 172 -5.71 -17.32 1.79
CA SER A 172 -4.50 -17.40 0.98
C SER A 172 -4.71 -18.33 -0.22
N ALA A 173 -4.47 -17.83 -1.43
CA ALA A 173 -4.46 -18.62 -2.64
C ALA A 173 -3.32 -19.65 -2.66
N ALA A 174 -2.21 -19.32 -1.97
CA ALA A 174 -1.11 -20.21 -1.67
C ALA A 174 -0.35 -19.69 -0.43
N VAL A 175 0.36 -20.60 0.23
CA VAL A 175 1.21 -20.31 1.39
C VAL A 175 2.64 -20.71 1.08
N THR A 176 3.61 -19.87 1.45
CA THR A 176 5.03 -20.16 1.34
C THR A 176 5.71 -20.08 2.70
N LEU A 177 6.91 -20.61 2.80
CA LEU A 177 7.65 -20.53 4.05
C LEU A 177 8.34 -19.18 4.27
N GLY A 178 8.59 -18.40 3.20
CA GLY A 178 9.37 -17.17 3.30
C GLY A 178 10.87 -17.45 3.52
N GLY A 179 11.59 -16.46 4.06
CA GLY A 179 13.05 -16.49 4.13
C GLY A 179 13.71 -16.12 2.80
N ASP A 180 15.05 -16.23 2.72
CA ASP A 180 15.81 -15.70 1.58
C ASP A 180 15.44 -16.34 0.23
N ASN A 181 15.21 -17.65 0.21
CA ASN A 181 14.82 -18.39 -0.99
C ASN A 181 13.34 -18.79 -1.01
N ASP A 182 12.52 -18.19 -0.15
CA ASP A 182 11.11 -18.55 0.00
C ASP A 182 10.85 -20.01 0.45
N THR A 183 11.85 -20.64 1.05
CA THR A 183 11.88 -22.05 1.47
C THR A 183 11.99 -22.22 2.97
N GLY A 184 11.86 -21.15 3.72
CA GLY A 184 12.04 -21.15 5.18
C GLY A 184 13.51 -21.15 5.61
N ASP A 185 14.41 -20.60 4.79
CA ASP A 185 15.79 -20.41 5.17
C ASP A 185 15.87 -19.47 6.39
N GLY A 186 16.67 -19.87 7.37
CA GLY A 186 16.76 -19.21 8.68
C GLY A 186 15.78 -19.71 9.75
N MET A 187 14.80 -20.55 9.40
CA MET A 187 13.93 -21.22 10.39
C MET A 187 14.58 -22.45 11.00
N LEU A 188 14.22 -22.75 12.25
CA LEU A 188 14.58 -24.04 12.87
C LEU A 188 13.87 -25.19 12.15
N PRO A 189 14.61 -26.26 11.74
CA PRO A 189 14.04 -27.35 10.94
C PRO A 189 12.83 -28.04 11.59
N GLU A 190 12.84 -28.20 12.90
CA GLU A 190 11.77 -28.83 13.66
C GLU A 190 10.47 -28.01 13.59
N GLN A 191 10.55 -26.71 13.88
CA GLN A 191 9.39 -25.81 13.79
C GLN A 191 8.87 -25.67 12.37
N LYS A 192 9.78 -25.66 11.39
CA LYS A 192 9.41 -25.66 9.97
C LYS A 192 8.56 -26.87 9.61
N MET A 193 8.94 -28.07 10.05
CA MET A 193 8.18 -29.29 9.77
C MET A 193 6.82 -29.29 10.48
N GLU A 194 6.77 -28.91 11.76
CA GLU A 194 5.53 -28.80 12.52
C GLU A 194 4.52 -27.83 11.88
N ILE A 195 5.00 -26.68 11.42
CA ILE A 195 4.17 -25.69 10.73
C ILE A 195 3.65 -26.22 9.40
N LEU A 196 4.51 -26.86 8.59
CA LEU A 196 4.08 -27.45 7.32
C LEU A 196 2.98 -28.50 7.54
N GLU A 197 3.13 -29.38 8.53
CA GLU A 197 2.13 -30.37 8.88
C GLU A 197 0.78 -29.73 9.27
N ARG A 198 0.80 -28.67 10.11
CA ARG A 198 -0.44 -27.94 10.48
C ARG A 198 -1.10 -27.26 9.30
N LEU A 199 -0.32 -26.62 8.41
CA LEU A 199 -0.83 -25.97 7.21
C LEU A 199 -1.48 -26.99 6.25
N GLU A 200 -0.86 -28.16 6.08
CA GLU A 200 -1.42 -29.27 5.29
C GLU A 200 -2.72 -29.82 5.91
N GLN A 201 -2.74 -30.02 7.22
CA GLN A 201 -3.94 -30.48 7.95
C GLN A 201 -5.08 -29.46 7.88
N ALA A 202 -4.77 -28.16 7.81
CA ALA A 202 -5.73 -27.09 7.59
C ALA A 202 -6.24 -27.03 6.14
N GLY A 203 -5.66 -27.81 5.22
CA GLY A 203 -6.04 -27.82 3.79
C GLY A 203 -5.51 -26.61 3.00
N LEU A 204 -4.51 -25.89 3.54
CA LEU A 204 -3.91 -24.76 2.84
C LEU A 204 -2.98 -25.24 1.71
N VAL A 205 -2.99 -24.53 0.60
CA VAL A 205 -2.15 -24.85 -0.56
C VAL A 205 -0.73 -24.36 -0.31
N ILE A 206 0.19 -25.28 -0.05
CA ILE A 206 1.59 -24.99 0.18
C ILE A 206 2.31 -24.92 -1.16
N PHE A 207 3.05 -23.83 -1.36
CA PHE A 207 3.86 -23.59 -2.55
C PHE A 207 5.33 -23.48 -2.16
N GLN A 208 6.17 -24.30 -2.77
CA GLN A 208 7.62 -24.33 -2.55
C GLN A 208 8.35 -24.44 -3.87
N GLU A 209 9.04 -23.39 -4.28
CA GLU A 209 9.91 -23.37 -5.47
C GLU A 209 11.17 -22.53 -5.13
N PRO A 210 12.33 -23.20 -4.93
CA PRO A 210 13.55 -22.51 -4.52
C PRO A 210 14.23 -21.70 -5.62
N LYS A 211 13.91 -21.98 -6.89
CA LYS A 211 14.50 -21.24 -8.02
C LYS A 211 13.77 -19.93 -8.22
N PHE A 212 14.45 -18.83 -8.01
CA PHE A 212 13.88 -17.49 -7.99
C PHE A 212 12.96 -17.19 -9.20
N LEU A 213 13.44 -17.41 -10.44
CA LEU A 213 12.65 -17.11 -11.63
C LEU A 213 11.40 -18.00 -11.76
N ASN A 214 11.53 -19.30 -11.48
CA ASN A 214 10.41 -20.22 -11.51
C ASN A 214 9.37 -19.85 -10.43
N ASN A 215 9.86 -19.44 -9.24
CA ASN A 215 8.98 -18.98 -8.16
C ASN A 215 8.15 -17.77 -8.59
N LEU A 216 8.78 -16.79 -9.25
CA LEU A 216 8.06 -15.61 -9.75
C LEU A 216 7.03 -15.97 -10.82
N GLU A 217 7.37 -16.85 -11.77
CA GLU A 217 6.47 -17.32 -12.83
C GLU A 217 5.23 -18.02 -12.23
N GLN A 218 5.44 -18.97 -11.31
CA GLN A 218 4.35 -19.69 -10.67
C GLN A 218 3.47 -18.76 -9.80
N ARG A 219 4.04 -17.76 -9.11
CA ARG A 219 3.26 -16.74 -8.41
C ARG A 219 2.40 -15.94 -9.38
N GLN A 220 2.93 -15.52 -10.52
CA GLN A 220 2.15 -14.82 -11.54
C GLN A 220 1.03 -15.69 -12.10
N GLU A 221 1.27 -17.00 -12.33
CA GLU A 221 0.23 -17.95 -12.74
C GLU A 221 -0.89 -18.08 -11.69
N ILE A 222 -0.54 -18.14 -10.40
CA ILE A 222 -1.53 -18.16 -9.32
C ILE A 222 -2.37 -16.88 -9.32
N TYR A 223 -1.72 -15.71 -9.35
CA TYR A 223 -2.38 -14.41 -9.34
C TYR A 223 -3.30 -14.18 -10.55
N GLU A 224 -2.91 -14.66 -11.72
CA GLU A 224 -3.59 -14.39 -12.97
C GLU A 224 -4.43 -15.57 -13.48
N ARG A 225 -4.55 -16.66 -12.71
CA ARG A 225 -5.27 -17.88 -13.09
C ARG A 225 -6.70 -17.63 -13.57
N GLN A 226 -7.40 -16.67 -12.98
CA GLN A 226 -8.80 -16.35 -13.31
C GLN A 226 -8.94 -15.07 -14.16
N GLY A 227 -7.84 -14.51 -14.63
CA GLY A 227 -7.79 -13.31 -15.45
C GLY A 227 -6.78 -12.26 -14.96
N PRO A 228 -6.65 -11.14 -15.69
CA PRO A 228 -5.65 -10.11 -15.37
C PRO A 228 -5.93 -9.42 -14.03
N ILE A 229 -4.86 -8.95 -13.39
CA ILE A 229 -4.95 -8.13 -12.18
C ILE A 229 -4.83 -6.65 -12.55
N GLN A 230 -5.44 -5.78 -11.76
CA GLN A 230 -5.41 -4.33 -11.90
C GLN A 230 -4.32 -3.68 -11.05
N CYS A 231 -3.88 -4.35 -9.98
CA CYS A 231 -2.84 -3.84 -9.09
C CYS A 231 -2.12 -5.02 -8.42
N PHE A 232 -0.84 -4.84 -8.10
CA PHE A 232 -0.08 -5.72 -7.22
C PHE A 232 0.20 -5.00 -5.90
N VAL A 233 -0.11 -5.64 -4.77
CA VAL A 233 0.23 -5.14 -3.44
C VAL A 233 1.37 -5.96 -2.86
N SER A 234 2.46 -5.30 -2.48
CA SER A 234 3.62 -5.91 -1.82
C SER A 234 3.70 -5.45 -0.38
N VAL A 235 3.59 -6.37 0.57
CA VAL A 235 3.76 -6.08 2.00
C VAL A 235 5.01 -6.77 2.52
N GLY A 236 5.92 -5.95 3.06
CA GLY A 236 7.22 -6.43 3.54
C GLY A 236 8.28 -6.51 2.43
N GLY A 237 9.47 -6.96 2.82
CA GLY A 237 10.69 -6.90 2.01
C GLY A 237 11.18 -8.25 1.52
N ASN A 238 10.27 -9.18 1.16
CA ASN A 238 10.68 -10.49 0.66
C ASN A 238 11.35 -10.41 -0.72
N VAL A 239 12.27 -11.31 -1.00
CA VAL A 239 13.06 -11.35 -2.24
C VAL A 239 12.18 -11.50 -3.48
N THR A 240 11.06 -12.22 -3.39
CA THR A 240 10.15 -12.44 -4.52
C THR A 240 9.44 -11.15 -4.95
N SER A 241 9.17 -10.24 -4.01
CA SER A 241 8.60 -8.92 -4.33
C SER A 241 9.67 -7.92 -4.76
N MET A 242 10.78 -7.83 -4.02
CA MET A 242 11.79 -6.78 -4.20
C MET A 242 12.86 -7.12 -5.24
N GLY A 243 13.08 -8.39 -5.53
CA GLY A 243 14.19 -8.85 -6.38
C GLY A 243 15.46 -9.14 -5.59
N VAL A 244 16.48 -9.56 -6.30
CA VAL A 244 17.78 -9.96 -5.76
C VAL A 244 18.75 -8.76 -5.73
N GLY A 245 19.54 -8.65 -4.66
CA GLY A 245 20.54 -7.60 -4.50
C GLY A 245 19.96 -6.27 -4.02
N GLU A 246 20.60 -5.15 -4.37
CA GLU A 246 20.26 -3.81 -3.87
C GLU A 246 19.09 -3.13 -4.61
N ARG A 247 18.59 -3.74 -5.69
CA ARG A 247 17.53 -3.14 -6.53
C ARG A 247 16.28 -2.80 -5.76
N GLY A 248 15.86 -3.68 -4.87
CA GLY A 248 14.69 -3.48 -4.03
C GLY A 248 14.78 -2.28 -3.09
N ILE A 249 16.00 -1.85 -2.71
CA ILE A 249 16.24 -0.69 -1.85
C ILE A 249 15.87 0.61 -2.57
N ALA A 250 16.02 0.66 -3.89
CA ALA A 250 15.71 1.83 -4.71
C ALA A 250 14.20 1.98 -5.01
N LEU A 251 13.38 0.99 -4.68
CA LEU A 251 11.94 1.06 -4.88
C LEU A 251 11.30 2.10 -3.95
N GLY A 252 10.42 2.92 -4.48
CA GLY A 252 9.60 3.86 -3.71
C GLY A 252 8.63 3.15 -2.76
N GLN A 253 7.85 3.93 -2.02
CA GLN A 253 6.81 3.44 -1.11
C GLN A 253 5.44 3.98 -1.52
N GLY A 254 4.37 3.36 -1.01
CA GLY A 254 3.01 3.73 -1.38
C GLY A 254 2.67 3.32 -2.80
N VAL A 255 2.00 4.17 -3.55
CA VAL A 255 1.58 3.89 -4.93
C VAL A 255 2.73 4.15 -5.90
N LEU A 256 3.17 3.10 -6.58
CA LEU A 256 4.18 3.17 -7.64
C LEU A 256 3.49 3.19 -9.00
N ASP A 257 3.76 4.24 -9.77
CA ASP A 257 3.22 4.42 -11.12
C ASP A 257 4.04 3.61 -12.14
N PRO A 258 3.41 2.87 -13.06
CA PRO A 258 4.11 2.15 -14.13
C PRO A 258 5.06 3.02 -14.98
N ARG A 259 4.81 4.33 -15.06
CA ARG A 259 5.70 5.28 -15.76
C ARG A 259 7.09 5.39 -15.11
N SER A 260 7.21 4.98 -13.85
CA SER A 260 8.50 4.93 -13.13
C SER A 260 9.21 3.58 -13.25
N ALA A 261 8.70 2.67 -14.09
CA ALA A 261 9.26 1.34 -14.24
C ALA A 261 10.72 1.37 -14.70
N MET A 262 11.55 0.60 -14.02
CA MET A 262 12.92 0.32 -14.43
C MET A 262 12.96 -0.88 -15.39
N PRO A 263 14.02 -1.03 -16.22
CA PRO A 263 14.17 -2.22 -17.06
C PRO A 263 14.14 -3.51 -16.24
N VAL A 264 13.27 -4.44 -16.62
CA VAL A 264 13.15 -5.76 -15.99
C VAL A 264 14.36 -6.63 -16.37
N THR A 265 14.92 -7.29 -15.38
CA THR A 265 16.04 -8.24 -15.51
C THR A 265 15.72 -9.55 -14.78
N ASP A 266 16.61 -10.54 -14.87
CA ASP A 266 16.47 -11.80 -14.12
C ASP A 266 16.56 -11.61 -12.60
N GLN A 267 17.08 -10.46 -12.13
CA GLN A 267 17.14 -10.10 -10.72
C GLN A 267 15.89 -9.33 -10.23
N SER A 268 15.02 -8.89 -11.15
CA SER A 268 13.82 -8.11 -10.83
C SER A 268 12.76 -8.95 -10.14
N GLY A 269 12.26 -8.47 -9.01
CA GLY A 269 11.11 -9.04 -8.31
C GLY A 269 9.76 -8.68 -8.93
N LEU A 270 8.68 -9.12 -8.30
CA LEU A 270 7.31 -8.91 -8.80
C LEU A 270 6.95 -7.43 -8.90
N VAL A 271 7.45 -6.56 -8.00
CA VAL A 271 7.21 -5.11 -8.04
C VAL A 271 7.66 -4.53 -9.39
N GLU A 272 8.94 -4.76 -9.77
CA GLU A 272 9.46 -4.25 -11.05
C GLU A 272 8.78 -4.91 -12.24
N ARG A 273 8.50 -6.22 -12.18
CA ARG A 273 7.86 -6.97 -13.25
C ARG A 273 6.44 -6.49 -13.55
N TYR A 274 5.64 -6.22 -12.52
CA TYR A 274 4.30 -5.68 -12.71
C TYR A 274 4.32 -4.24 -13.20
N LEU A 275 5.18 -3.39 -12.66
CA LEU A 275 5.39 -2.03 -13.19
C LEU A 275 5.81 -2.05 -14.66
N GLY A 276 6.74 -2.94 -15.05
CA GLY A 276 7.19 -3.12 -16.44
C GLY A 276 6.07 -3.60 -17.39
N ARG A 277 5.03 -4.23 -16.87
CA ARG A 277 3.81 -4.65 -17.60
C ARG A 277 2.73 -3.58 -17.64
N GLY A 278 2.98 -2.40 -17.06
CA GLY A 278 2.00 -1.32 -16.99
C GLY A 278 0.97 -1.47 -15.87
N ILE A 279 1.22 -2.34 -14.89
CA ILE A 279 0.34 -2.58 -13.74
C ILE A 279 0.86 -1.79 -12.55
N PRO A 280 0.06 -0.91 -11.92
CA PRO A 280 0.46 -0.16 -10.73
C PRO A 280 0.73 -1.10 -9.55
N VAL A 281 1.63 -0.67 -8.67
CA VAL A 281 1.98 -1.43 -7.46
C VAL A 281 1.76 -0.56 -6.22
N VAL A 282 1.19 -1.16 -5.17
CA VAL A 282 1.18 -0.59 -3.83
C VAL A 282 2.26 -1.29 -3.01
N HIS A 283 3.33 -0.56 -2.67
CA HIS A 283 4.48 -1.10 -1.95
C HIS A 283 4.51 -0.63 -0.50
N LEU A 284 4.43 -1.56 0.44
CA LEU A 284 4.23 -1.32 1.87
C LEU A 284 5.40 -1.93 2.67
N LEU A 285 6.54 -1.26 2.69
CA LEU A 285 7.75 -1.70 3.40
C LEU A 285 8.29 -0.62 4.34
N ASN A 286 8.60 0.56 3.85
CA ASN A 286 9.10 1.67 4.66
C ASN A 286 7.94 2.42 5.31
N ILE A 287 7.45 1.86 6.42
CA ILE A 287 6.26 2.37 7.12
C ILE A 287 6.46 3.80 7.62
N LYS A 288 7.68 4.16 8.05
CA LYS A 288 7.99 5.53 8.51
C LYS A 288 7.83 6.56 7.39
N GLN A 289 8.32 6.27 6.20
CA GLN A 289 8.12 7.14 5.05
C GLN A 289 6.66 7.19 4.63
N LEU A 290 6.00 6.03 4.55
CA LEU A 290 4.60 5.93 4.19
C LEU A 290 3.70 6.78 5.10
N THR A 291 3.87 6.67 6.42
CA THR A 291 3.09 7.45 7.37
C THR A 291 3.36 8.95 7.27
N ALA A 292 4.62 9.36 7.04
CA ALA A 292 4.97 10.76 6.83
C ALA A 292 4.29 11.35 5.58
N GLU A 293 4.24 10.61 4.47
CA GLU A 293 3.61 11.04 3.22
C GLU A 293 2.10 11.21 3.35
N TYR A 294 1.44 10.36 4.16
CA TYR A 294 -0.01 10.41 4.37
C TYR A 294 -0.45 11.16 5.62
N GLY A 295 0.49 11.82 6.32
CA GLY A 295 0.20 12.62 7.51
C GLY A 295 -0.28 11.81 8.71
N LEU A 296 0.23 10.59 8.86
CA LEU A 296 -0.04 9.69 9.97
C LEU A 296 1.10 9.74 10.99
N PRO A 297 0.82 9.58 12.29
CA PRO A 297 1.87 9.46 13.29
C PRO A 297 2.62 8.13 13.15
N TYR A 298 3.92 8.17 13.39
CA TYR A 298 4.76 6.98 13.45
C TYR A 298 5.00 6.60 14.91
N ASP A 299 4.68 5.36 15.25
CA ASP A 299 4.79 4.78 16.60
C ASP A 299 4.15 5.60 17.72
N PRO A 300 2.88 6.02 17.59
CA PRO A 300 2.23 6.80 18.63
C PRO A 300 1.92 5.91 19.84
N VAL A 301 2.24 6.40 21.06
CA VAL A 301 1.88 5.72 22.31
C VAL A 301 0.36 5.69 22.51
N GLN A 302 -0.33 6.73 22.04
CA GLN A 302 -1.79 6.80 22.02
C GLN A 302 -2.24 7.04 20.58
N TRP A 303 -3.19 6.23 20.13
CA TRP A 303 -3.79 6.45 18.82
C TRP A 303 -4.63 7.73 18.81
N PRO A 304 -4.60 8.48 17.71
CA PRO A 304 -5.58 9.53 17.48
C PRO A 304 -7.00 8.98 17.50
N ASP A 305 -7.97 9.85 17.75
CA ASP A 305 -9.39 9.46 17.72
C ASP A 305 -9.76 8.78 16.41
N PRO A 306 -10.54 7.69 16.43
CA PRO A 306 -10.94 6.98 15.23
C PRO A 306 -11.59 7.91 14.19
N GLY A 307 -11.13 7.84 12.95
CA GLY A 307 -11.65 8.67 11.86
C GLY A 307 -11.12 10.11 11.81
N SER A 308 -10.24 10.50 12.74
CA SER A 308 -9.66 11.85 12.76
C SER A 308 -8.40 11.98 11.88
N SER A 309 -7.78 10.89 11.50
CA SER A 309 -6.52 10.88 10.76
C SER A 309 -6.63 11.52 9.36
N ALA A 310 -5.50 11.98 8.85
CA ALA A 310 -5.43 12.68 7.57
C ALA A 310 -5.90 11.82 6.37
N VAL A 311 -5.88 10.49 6.51
CA VAL A 311 -6.23 9.57 5.41
C VAL A 311 -7.68 9.68 4.95
N TYR A 312 -8.59 10.07 5.84
CA TYR A 312 -10.03 10.22 5.54
C TYR A 312 -10.36 11.49 4.76
N TYR A 313 -9.38 12.40 4.61
CA TYR A 313 -9.63 13.72 4.09
C TYR A 313 -8.70 14.07 2.94
N ARG A 314 -9.16 15.00 2.11
CA ARG A 314 -8.37 15.67 1.08
C ARG A 314 -8.50 17.17 1.23
N ILE A 315 -7.49 17.90 0.82
CA ILE A 315 -7.58 19.35 0.71
C ILE A 315 -8.31 19.67 -0.60
N GLN A 316 -9.43 20.38 -0.49
CA GLN A 316 -10.24 20.82 -1.61
C GLN A 316 -10.07 22.32 -1.79
N TYR A 317 -9.57 22.72 -2.96
CA TYR A 317 -9.40 24.11 -3.31
C TYR A 317 -10.64 24.64 -4.02
N PRO A 318 -11.13 25.85 -3.72
CA PRO A 318 -12.21 26.47 -4.48
C PRO A 318 -11.75 26.74 -5.91
N LEU A 319 -12.53 26.30 -6.89
CA LEU A 319 -12.19 26.46 -8.31
C LEU A 319 -12.37 27.91 -8.82
N LEU A 320 -13.27 28.67 -8.20
CA LEU A 320 -13.61 30.03 -8.66
C LEU A 320 -12.40 30.98 -8.78
N PRO A 321 -11.51 31.10 -7.78
CA PRO A 321 -10.30 31.93 -7.90
C PRO A 321 -9.39 31.50 -9.05
N ILE A 322 -9.24 30.20 -9.25
CA ILE A 322 -8.37 29.63 -10.29
C ILE A 322 -8.95 29.97 -11.67
N VAL A 323 -10.24 29.73 -11.89
CA VAL A 323 -10.92 30.04 -13.16
C VAL A 323 -10.85 31.53 -13.45
N LEU A 324 -11.15 32.41 -12.50
CA LEU A 324 -11.08 33.86 -12.67
C LEU A 324 -9.66 34.32 -12.98
N GLY A 325 -8.65 33.78 -12.31
CA GLY A 325 -7.24 34.08 -12.58
C GLY A 325 -6.80 33.68 -13.98
N LEU A 326 -7.22 32.49 -14.44
CA LEU A 326 -6.92 32.00 -15.80
C LEU A 326 -7.62 32.90 -16.88
N LEU A 327 -8.89 33.22 -16.68
CA LEU A 327 -9.63 34.11 -17.62
C LEU A 327 -9.02 35.51 -17.68
N ALA A 328 -8.65 36.09 -16.54
CA ALA A 328 -7.98 37.37 -16.48
C ALA A 328 -6.63 37.37 -17.21
N ALA A 329 -5.80 36.35 -16.97
CA ALA A 329 -4.52 36.18 -17.63
C ALA A 329 -4.67 36.03 -19.17
N ALA A 330 -5.64 35.20 -19.60
CA ALA A 330 -5.95 35.00 -21.02
C ALA A 330 -6.43 36.31 -21.67
N GLY A 331 -7.31 37.06 -21.00
CA GLY A 331 -7.78 38.36 -21.49
C GLY A 331 -6.66 39.38 -21.71
N ILE A 332 -5.71 39.46 -20.74
CA ILE A 332 -4.52 40.32 -20.86
C ILE A 332 -3.65 39.90 -22.03
N LEU A 333 -3.40 38.59 -22.21
CA LEU A 333 -2.62 38.10 -23.35
C LEU A 333 -3.28 38.46 -24.71
N CYS A 334 -4.59 38.29 -24.80
CA CYS A 334 -5.36 38.67 -25.99
C CYS A 334 -5.28 40.18 -26.28
N LEU A 335 -5.42 41.02 -25.23
CA LEU A 335 -5.29 42.47 -25.37
C LEU A 335 -3.88 42.87 -25.81
N CYS A 336 -2.84 42.32 -25.20
CA CYS A 336 -1.45 42.58 -25.59
C CYS A 336 -1.17 42.16 -27.02
N ARG A 337 -1.71 41.04 -27.48
CA ARG A 337 -1.59 40.58 -28.86
C ARG A 337 -2.30 41.54 -29.81
N HIS A 338 -3.52 41.97 -29.48
CA HIS A 338 -4.29 42.91 -30.30
C HIS A 338 -3.57 44.25 -30.46
N VAL A 339 -3.10 44.85 -29.36
CA VAL A 339 -2.32 46.10 -29.35
C VAL A 339 -1.03 45.96 -30.19
N ARG A 340 -0.34 44.82 -30.07
CA ARG A 340 0.88 44.57 -30.87
C ARG A 340 0.59 44.51 -32.38
N ILE A 341 -0.51 43.86 -32.77
CA ILE A 341 -0.94 43.78 -34.17
C ILE A 341 -1.33 45.19 -34.71
N GLN A 342 -2.08 45.98 -33.91
CA GLN A 342 -2.43 47.35 -34.32
C GLN A 342 -1.19 48.21 -34.49
N ARG A 343 -0.21 48.16 -33.59
CA ARG A 343 1.05 48.88 -33.72
C ARG A 343 1.83 48.46 -34.96
N SER A 344 1.92 47.17 -35.26
CA SER A 344 2.57 46.66 -36.47
C SER A 344 1.92 47.20 -37.72
N ASN A 345 0.57 47.24 -37.79
CA ASN A 345 -0.18 47.74 -38.92
C ASN A 345 -0.04 49.27 -39.13
N MET A 346 0.16 50.06 -38.05
CA MET A 346 0.46 51.50 -38.16
C MET A 346 1.84 51.74 -38.73
N TRP A 347 2.86 51.01 -38.31
CA TRP A 347 4.22 51.14 -38.85
C TRP A 347 4.31 50.83 -40.36
N HIS A 348 3.50 49.89 -40.88
CA HIS A 348 3.42 49.58 -42.32
C HIS A 348 2.67 50.63 -43.14
N ARG A 349 1.89 51.54 -42.53
CA ARG A 349 1.20 52.61 -43.22
C ARG A 349 2.02 53.90 -43.34
N GLU A 350 3.05 54.04 -42.50
CA GLU A 350 3.91 55.25 -42.46
C GLU A 350 5.18 55.19 -43.36
N LEU A 351 5.44 54.02 -44.00
CA LEU A 351 6.56 53.91 -44.92
C LEU A 351 6.14 54.56 -46.28
N PRO A 352 6.85 55.61 -46.77
CA PRO A 352 6.59 56.16 -48.08
C PRO A 352 6.92 55.13 -49.14
N PRO A 353 6.18 55.16 -50.30
CA PRO A 353 6.48 54.26 -51.40
C PRO A 353 7.91 54.52 -51.89
N THR A 354 8.72 53.47 -51.87
CA THR A 354 10.06 53.49 -52.45
C THR A 354 9.93 53.68 -53.94
N SER A 355 10.34 54.87 -54.41
CA SER A 355 10.48 55.23 -55.82
C SER A 355 11.68 54.51 -56.43
#